data_736ac48df4a2ba6046cd91546c117cef
#
_entry.id   736ac48df4a2ba6046cd91546c117cef
#
_cell.length_a   1.000
_cell.length_b   1.000
_cell.length_c   1.000
_cell.angle_alpha   90.00
_cell.angle_beta   90.00
_cell.angle_gamma   90.00
#
_symmetry.space_group_name_H-M   'P 1'
#
loop_
_entity.id
_entity.type
_entity.pdbx_description
1 polymer ?
#
loop_
_entity_poly.entity_id
_entity_poly.type
_entity_poly.pdbx_seq_one_letter_code
_entity_poly.pdbx_strand_id
1 'polypeptide(L)'
;MINAMKKTILIPTDFTVQSLNVLKTVLANNTTNLQFDIVLLHGVSLSDSIRDLLFYSKAKQIASLTNPEFEEAFEVIKNKFDSQINSMRIDLFTGYNQTAFNNFLEGNRVEQIVMTNQKLRLTNSKSFNLEAFIEKSNVDVFVIDAGEVATLPEKGKLAEVFFNHAQVG
;
A
#
# COMPACT_ATOMS: atom_id res chain seq x y z
N MET A 1 -18.04 -10.32 -24.34
CA MET A 1 -17.02 -10.51 -23.29
C MET A 1 -17.09 -9.37 -22.29
N ILE A 2 -17.39 -9.67 -21.06
CA ILE A 2 -17.48 -8.64 -20.02
C ILE A 2 -16.09 -8.41 -19.46
N ASN A 3 -15.53 -7.22 -19.68
CA ASN A 3 -14.28 -6.83 -19.06
C ASN A 3 -14.53 -6.55 -17.58
N ALA A 4 -13.70 -7.10 -16.71
CA ALA A 4 -13.77 -6.79 -15.30
C ALA A 4 -13.54 -5.29 -15.10
N MET A 5 -14.36 -4.66 -14.27
CA MET A 5 -14.14 -3.27 -13.89
C MET A 5 -12.89 -3.17 -13.03
N LYS A 6 -12.07 -2.17 -13.32
CA LYS A 6 -10.82 -1.92 -12.59
C LYS A 6 -10.94 -0.66 -11.76
N LYS A 7 -10.40 -0.71 -10.56
CA LYS A 7 -10.39 0.43 -9.65
C LYS A 7 -8.99 0.60 -9.08
N THR A 8 -8.47 1.81 -9.14
CA THR A 8 -7.16 2.13 -8.57
C THR A 8 -7.34 2.61 -7.15
N ILE A 9 -6.73 1.90 -6.21
CA ILE A 9 -6.73 2.26 -4.79
C ILE A 9 -5.32 2.52 -4.31
N LEU A 10 -5.20 3.47 -3.41
CA LEU A 10 -3.93 3.81 -2.76
C LEU A 10 -4.03 3.48 -1.27
N ILE A 11 -3.02 2.82 -0.76
CA ILE A 11 -2.93 2.46 0.66
C ILE A 11 -1.58 2.93 1.18
N PRO A 12 -1.55 3.82 2.19
CA PRO A 12 -0.28 4.21 2.82
C PRO A 12 0.39 3.02 3.50
N THR A 13 1.71 2.92 3.37
CA THR A 13 2.47 1.85 4.00
C THR A 13 3.70 2.38 4.73
N ASP A 14 4.05 1.72 5.82
CA ASP A 14 5.29 1.94 6.56
C ASP A 14 6.26 0.76 6.45
N PHE A 15 6.02 -0.12 5.47
CA PHE A 15 6.79 -1.34 5.25
C PHE A 15 6.72 -2.35 6.39
N THR A 16 5.70 -2.24 7.24
CA THR A 16 5.40 -3.30 8.20
C THR A 16 4.37 -4.27 7.61
N VAL A 17 4.42 -5.53 8.06
CA VAL A 17 3.40 -6.51 7.69
C VAL A 17 2.02 -6.01 8.11
N GLN A 18 1.94 -5.33 9.25
CA GLN A 18 0.69 -4.79 9.76
C GLN A 18 0.03 -3.80 8.80
N SER A 19 0.81 -2.99 8.06
CA SER A 19 0.26 -2.06 7.08
C SER A 19 -0.44 -2.78 5.92
N LEU A 20 -0.06 -4.02 5.63
CA LEU A 20 -0.70 -4.83 4.59
C LEU A 20 -2.05 -5.42 5.04
N ASN A 21 -2.36 -5.37 6.33
CA ASN A 21 -3.65 -5.86 6.83
C ASN A 21 -4.81 -5.05 6.24
N VAL A 22 -4.60 -3.77 5.96
CA VAL A 22 -5.61 -2.91 5.31
C VAL A 22 -5.96 -3.49 3.95
N LEU A 23 -4.96 -3.80 3.15
CA LEU A 23 -5.15 -4.39 1.83
C LEU A 23 -5.83 -5.75 1.91
N LYS A 24 -5.39 -6.60 2.82
CA LYS A 24 -6.01 -7.91 3.03
C LYS A 24 -7.48 -7.76 3.38
N THR A 25 -7.83 -6.80 4.21
CA THR A 25 -9.22 -6.54 4.60
C THR A 25 -10.06 -6.12 3.41
N VAL A 26 -9.55 -5.22 2.57
CA VAL A 26 -10.24 -4.78 1.35
C VAL A 26 -10.51 -5.97 0.43
N LEU A 27 -9.50 -6.78 0.17
CA LEU A 27 -9.62 -7.91 -0.74
C LEU A 27 -10.52 -9.02 -0.20
N ALA A 28 -10.41 -9.31 1.10
CA ALA A 28 -11.23 -10.34 1.74
C ALA A 28 -12.73 -9.97 1.75
N ASN A 29 -13.05 -8.69 1.81
CA ASN A 29 -14.43 -8.21 1.84
C ASN A 29 -14.98 -7.83 0.46
N ASN A 30 -14.19 -7.97 -0.59
CA ASN A 30 -14.64 -7.69 -1.96
C ASN A 30 -15.50 -8.84 -2.47
N THR A 31 -16.80 -8.58 -2.60
CA THR A 31 -17.78 -9.55 -3.11
C THR A 31 -18.20 -9.23 -4.55
N THR A 32 -17.51 -8.28 -5.19
CA THR A 32 -17.83 -7.82 -6.53
C THR A 32 -16.87 -8.42 -7.55
N ASN A 33 -17.11 -8.12 -8.84
CA ASN A 33 -16.20 -8.50 -9.92
C ASN A 33 -15.11 -7.46 -10.15
N LEU A 34 -14.94 -6.51 -9.22
CA LEU A 34 -13.88 -5.51 -9.31
C LEU A 34 -12.51 -6.14 -9.22
N GLN A 35 -11.63 -5.70 -10.10
CA GLN A 35 -10.20 -5.92 -9.97
C GLN A 35 -9.54 -4.62 -9.55
N PHE A 36 -8.48 -4.72 -8.79
CA PHE A 36 -7.80 -3.55 -8.24
C PHE A 36 -6.42 -3.36 -8.84
N ASP A 37 -6.13 -2.11 -9.15
CA ASP A 37 -4.76 -1.61 -9.30
C ASP A 37 -4.38 -1.01 -7.95
N ILE A 38 -3.41 -1.60 -7.29
CA ILE A 38 -3.07 -1.27 -5.91
C ILE A 38 -1.74 -0.54 -5.86
N VAL A 39 -1.74 0.64 -5.24
CA VAL A 39 -0.55 1.44 -5.00
C VAL A 39 -0.31 1.50 -3.49
N LEU A 40 0.76 0.88 -3.04
CA LEU A 40 1.21 1.01 -1.64
C LEU A 40 2.17 2.19 -1.61
N LEU A 41 1.77 3.28 -0.97
CA LEU A 41 2.50 4.55 -1.03
C LEU A 41 3.19 4.87 0.28
N HIS A 42 4.44 5.29 0.18
CA HIS A 42 5.25 5.72 1.31
C HIS A 42 5.79 7.12 1.04
N GLY A 43 5.65 8.02 2.01
CA GLY A 43 6.20 9.37 1.92
C GLY A 43 7.64 9.40 2.40
N VAL A 44 8.54 9.89 1.58
CA VAL A 44 9.96 10.03 1.93
C VAL A 44 10.55 11.27 1.26
N SER A 45 11.29 12.06 2.04
CA SER A 45 11.94 13.26 1.51
C SER A 45 13.21 12.91 0.77
N LEU A 46 13.44 13.58 -0.36
CA LEU A 46 14.69 13.45 -1.09
C LEU A 46 15.81 14.24 -0.41
N SER A 47 17.04 13.83 -0.65
CA SER A 47 18.21 14.56 -0.20
C SER A 47 18.32 15.92 -0.88
N ASP A 48 18.83 16.94 -0.15
CA ASP A 48 19.14 18.24 -0.74
C ASP A 48 20.47 18.25 -1.50
N SER A 49 21.24 17.16 -1.39
CA SER A 49 22.52 17.04 -2.08
C SER A 49 22.32 16.81 -3.56
N ILE A 50 22.94 17.66 -4.38
CA ILE A 50 22.91 17.52 -5.85
C ILE A 50 23.50 16.17 -6.26
N ARG A 51 24.57 15.73 -5.59
CA ARG A 51 25.21 14.45 -5.85
C ARG A 51 24.23 13.28 -5.62
N ASP A 52 23.53 13.30 -4.48
CA ASP A 52 22.56 12.26 -4.17
C ASP A 52 21.41 12.24 -5.16
N LEU A 53 20.95 13.42 -5.58
CA LEU A 53 19.87 13.55 -6.57
C LEU A 53 20.27 13.02 -7.94
N LEU A 54 21.53 13.24 -8.35
CA LEU A 54 22.05 12.73 -9.63
C LEU A 54 22.07 11.21 -9.68
N PHE A 55 22.28 10.56 -8.53
CA PHE A 55 22.37 9.11 -8.44
C PHE A 55 21.11 8.50 -7.81
N TYR A 56 20.05 9.28 -7.67
CA TYR A 56 18.80 8.81 -7.08
C TYR A 56 18.15 7.73 -7.96
N SER A 57 17.71 6.66 -7.31
CA SER A 57 16.92 5.61 -7.93
C SER A 57 15.77 5.24 -6.99
N LYS A 58 14.55 5.36 -7.48
CA LYS A 58 13.36 4.96 -6.72
C LYS A 58 13.44 3.49 -6.30
N ALA A 59 13.86 2.62 -7.20
CA ALA A 59 14.00 1.19 -6.92
C ALA A 59 14.97 0.92 -5.78
N LYS A 60 16.12 1.60 -5.76
CA LYS A 60 17.10 1.47 -4.69
C LYS A 60 16.56 2.02 -3.37
N GLN A 61 15.82 3.13 -3.42
CA GLN A 61 15.21 3.72 -2.23
C GLN A 61 14.20 2.75 -1.61
N ILE A 62 13.32 2.17 -2.43
CA ILE A 62 12.36 1.17 -1.97
C ILE A 62 13.08 -0.03 -1.38
N ALA A 63 14.13 -0.52 -2.05
CA ALA A 63 14.91 -1.65 -1.56
C ALA A 63 15.54 -1.38 -0.19
N SER A 64 15.92 -0.13 0.08
CA SER A 64 16.48 0.26 1.38
C SER A 64 15.42 0.38 2.49
N LEU A 65 14.17 0.62 2.14
CA LEU A 65 13.07 0.81 3.08
C LEU A 65 12.32 -0.48 3.39
N THR A 66 12.30 -1.42 2.46
CA THR A 66 11.58 -2.68 2.63
C THR A 66 12.35 -3.67 3.51
N ASN A 67 11.73 -4.80 3.81
CA ASN A 67 12.32 -5.85 4.62
C ASN A 67 11.75 -7.21 4.19
N PRO A 68 12.42 -8.34 4.55
CA PRO A 68 11.99 -9.66 4.12
C PRO A 68 10.57 -10.03 4.56
N GLU A 69 10.14 -9.65 5.74
CA GLU A 69 8.81 -9.94 6.26
C GLU A 69 7.72 -9.27 5.42
N PHE A 70 7.92 -8.00 5.09
CA PHE A 70 7.00 -7.25 4.26
C PHE A 70 6.94 -7.83 2.84
N GLU A 71 8.10 -8.13 2.26
CA GLU A 71 8.18 -8.69 0.91
C GLU A 71 7.49 -10.06 0.81
N GLU A 72 7.67 -10.90 1.82
CA GLU A 72 7.00 -12.20 1.89
C GLU A 72 5.48 -12.02 1.95
N ALA A 73 5.01 -11.16 2.84
CA ALA A 73 3.58 -10.89 3.00
C ALA A 73 2.98 -10.28 1.72
N PHE A 74 3.70 -9.40 1.06
CA PHE A 74 3.31 -8.80 -0.21
C PHE A 74 3.07 -9.88 -1.28
N GLU A 75 4.00 -10.81 -1.44
CA GLU A 75 3.88 -11.89 -2.41
C GLU A 75 2.74 -12.86 -2.05
N VAL A 76 2.57 -13.17 -0.78
CA VAL A 76 1.48 -14.05 -0.32
C VAL A 76 0.12 -13.44 -0.67
N ILE A 77 -0.08 -12.16 -0.40
CA ILE A 77 -1.34 -11.47 -0.72
C ILE A 77 -1.56 -11.44 -2.23
N LYS A 78 -0.53 -11.09 -2.99
CA LYS A 78 -0.60 -11.02 -4.44
C LYS A 78 -1.02 -12.37 -5.05
N ASN A 79 -0.46 -13.46 -4.54
CA ASN A 79 -0.78 -14.79 -5.03
C ASN A 79 -2.18 -15.26 -4.57
N LYS A 80 -2.51 -15.03 -3.31
CA LYS A 80 -3.80 -15.46 -2.76
C LYS A 80 -4.99 -14.77 -3.42
N PHE A 81 -4.86 -13.48 -3.72
CA PHE A 81 -5.94 -12.68 -4.29
C PHE A 81 -5.69 -12.35 -5.76
N ASP A 82 -4.97 -13.20 -6.46
CA ASP A 82 -4.58 -12.99 -7.85
C ASP A 82 -5.75 -12.62 -8.76
N SER A 83 -6.90 -13.27 -8.59
CA SER A 83 -8.08 -12.99 -9.40
C SER A 83 -8.68 -11.60 -9.17
N GLN A 84 -8.39 -10.97 -8.04
CA GLN A 84 -8.89 -9.64 -7.68
C GLN A 84 -7.88 -8.53 -7.94
N ILE A 85 -6.64 -8.88 -8.23
CA ILE A 85 -5.55 -7.92 -8.38
C ILE A 85 -5.15 -7.85 -9.86
N ASN A 86 -5.37 -6.68 -10.48
CA ASN A 86 -4.87 -6.41 -11.82
C ASN A 86 -3.39 -6.04 -11.76
N SER A 87 -3.02 -5.16 -10.83
CA SER A 87 -1.63 -4.79 -10.56
C SER A 87 -1.44 -4.41 -9.09
N MET A 88 -0.23 -4.57 -8.60
CA MET A 88 0.12 -4.23 -7.22
C MET A 88 1.56 -3.77 -7.20
N ARG A 89 1.78 -2.56 -6.72
CA ARG A 89 3.11 -1.98 -6.68
C ARG A 89 3.32 -1.12 -5.45
N ILE A 90 4.60 -0.94 -5.12
CA ILE A 90 5.05 -0.01 -4.09
C ILE A 90 5.53 1.24 -4.80
N ASP A 91 5.14 2.41 -4.31
CA ASP A 91 5.61 3.68 -4.84
C ASP A 91 5.97 4.64 -3.71
N LEU A 92 6.73 5.65 -4.05
CA LEU A 92 7.18 6.67 -3.12
C LEU A 92 6.62 8.03 -3.52
N PHE A 93 6.12 8.77 -2.54
CA PHE A 93 5.79 10.18 -2.73
C PHE A 93 6.92 11.00 -2.13
N THR A 94 7.59 11.78 -2.97
CA THR A 94 8.76 12.58 -2.59
C THR A 94 8.49 14.08 -2.62
N GLY A 95 7.26 14.48 -2.94
CA GLY A 95 6.85 15.88 -2.91
C GLY A 95 6.67 16.39 -1.49
N TYR A 96 6.53 17.69 -1.35
CA TYR A 96 6.43 18.32 -0.03
C TYR A 96 5.26 19.31 0.08
N ASN A 97 4.35 19.33 -0.88
CA ASN A 97 3.17 20.19 -0.81
C ASN A 97 1.92 19.48 -1.34
N GLN A 98 0.77 20.09 -1.06
CA GLN A 98 -0.53 19.51 -1.42
C GLN A 98 -0.71 19.40 -2.94
N THR A 99 -0.24 20.37 -3.69
CA THR A 99 -0.35 20.36 -5.15
C THR A 99 0.39 19.15 -5.75
N ALA A 100 1.59 18.88 -5.27
CA ALA A 100 2.37 17.73 -5.71
C ALA A 100 1.63 16.41 -5.39
N PHE A 101 1.03 16.33 -4.20
CA PHE A 101 0.28 15.14 -3.80
C PHE A 101 -0.98 14.94 -4.68
N ASN A 102 -1.73 16.02 -4.92
CA ASN A 102 -2.90 15.95 -5.78
C ASN A 102 -2.53 15.55 -7.21
N ASN A 103 -1.40 16.06 -7.71
CA ASN A 103 -0.90 15.69 -9.03
C ASN A 103 -0.49 14.22 -9.08
N PHE A 104 0.07 13.69 -8.00
CA PHE A 104 0.38 12.26 -7.90
C PHE A 104 -0.88 11.42 -8.01
N LEU A 105 -1.92 11.77 -7.26
CA LEU A 105 -3.19 11.06 -7.29
C LEU A 105 -3.82 11.07 -8.69
N GLU A 106 -3.85 12.23 -9.31
CA GLU A 106 -4.42 12.41 -10.65
C GLU A 106 -3.61 11.66 -11.70
N GLY A 107 -2.30 11.79 -11.68
CA GLY A 107 -1.40 11.13 -12.64
C GLY A 107 -1.45 9.61 -12.56
N ASN A 108 -1.73 9.06 -11.39
CA ASN A 108 -1.88 7.63 -11.18
C ASN A 108 -3.34 7.17 -11.23
N ARG A 109 -4.26 8.07 -11.52
CA ARG A 109 -5.70 7.79 -11.62
C ARG A 109 -6.27 7.12 -10.36
N VAL A 110 -5.80 7.55 -9.19
CA VAL A 110 -6.27 7.03 -7.91
C VAL A 110 -7.72 7.43 -7.70
N GLU A 111 -8.59 6.44 -7.51
CA GLU A 111 -10.03 6.65 -7.32
C GLU A 111 -10.42 6.64 -5.85
N GLN A 112 -9.65 5.95 -5.02
CA GLN A 112 -9.93 5.82 -3.61
C GLN A 112 -8.66 5.62 -2.81
N ILE A 113 -8.61 6.20 -1.62
CA ILE A 113 -7.56 5.95 -0.64
C ILE A 113 -8.17 5.16 0.51
N VAL A 114 -7.53 4.06 0.90
CA VAL A 114 -7.97 3.23 2.02
C VAL A 114 -6.89 3.25 3.08
N MET A 115 -7.25 3.56 4.31
CA MET A 115 -6.31 3.63 5.43
C MET A 115 -7.01 3.22 6.73
N THR A 116 -6.24 3.07 7.78
CA THR A 116 -6.81 2.86 9.12
C THR A 116 -6.60 4.11 9.97
N ASN A 117 -7.28 4.18 11.10
CA ASN A 117 -7.06 5.21 12.11
C ASN A 117 -5.81 4.95 12.97
N GLN A 118 -5.11 3.83 12.74
CA GLN A 118 -3.86 3.52 13.41
C GLN A 118 -2.70 4.25 12.74
N LYS A 119 -1.84 4.86 13.56
CA LYS A 119 -0.69 5.59 13.04
C LYS A 119 0.37 4.64 12.49
N LEU A 120 0.99 5.04 11.38
CA LEU A 120 2.11 4.30 10.80
C LEU A 120 3.37 4.46 11.66
N ARG A 121 4.22 3.43 11.62
CA ARG A 121 5.52 3.43 12.30
C ARG A 121 6.61 3.87 11.33
N LEU A 122 6.88 5.16 11.32
CA LEU A 122 7.89 5.74 10.43
C LEU A 122 9.24 5.74 11.14
N THR A 123 10.06 4.75 10.87
CA THR A 123 11.37 4.59 11.52
C THR A 123 12.51 5.26 10.77
N ASN A 124 12.35 5.51 9.47
CA ASN A 124 13.36 6.21 8.69
C ASN A 124 13.25 7.73 8.92
N SER A 125 14.37 8.39 9.17
CA SER A 125 14.38 9.83 9.48
C SER A 125 13.85 10.73 8.36
N LYS A 126 13.87 10.26 7.12
CA LYS A 126 13.39 11.00 5.96
C LYS A 126 11.94 10.66 5.59
N SER A 127 11.37 9.65 6.22
CA SER A 127 9.97 9.29 6.01
C SER A 127 9.05 10.29 6.69
N PHE A 128 7.90 10.55 6.07
CA PHE A 128 6.90 11.45 6.64
C PHE A 128 5.49 10.90 6.45
N ASN A 129 4.59 11.38 7.30
CA ASN A 129 3.20 10.95 7.30
C ASN A 129 2.42 11.65 6.17
N LEU A 130 1.67 10.88 5.39
CA LEU A 130 0.85 11.39 4.29
C LEU A 130 -0.53 11.87 4.73
N GLU A 131 -0.92 11.63 5.97
CA GLU A 131 -2.28 11.85 6.46
C GLU A 131 -2.82 13.26 6.17
N ALA A 132 -2.00 14.30 6.41
CA ALA A 132 -2.41 15.67 6.17
C ALA A 132 -2.71 15.93 4.69
N PHE A 133 -1.94 15.35 3.79
CA PHE A 133 -2.18 15.46 2.34
C PHE A 133 -3.43 14.67 1.93
N ILE A 134 -3.64 13.50 2.54
CA ILE A 134 -4.80 12.67 2.27
C ILE A 134 -6.08 13.39 2.67
N GLU A 135 -6.11 13.99 3.84
CA GLU A 135 -7.28 14.73 4.35
C GLU A 135 -7.70 15.88 3.45
N LYS A 136 -6.74 16.52 2.81
CA LYS A 136 -6.98 17.67 1.92
C LYS A 136 -7.12 17.29 0.46
N SER A 137 -7.08 16.00 0.14
CA SER A 137 -7.23 15.55 -1.24
C SER A 137 -8.70 15.54 -1.66
N ASN A 138 -8.93 15.49 -2.99
CA ASN A 138 -10.27 15.42 -3.56
C ASN A 138 -10.71 13.97 -3.85
N VAL A 139 -9.91 13.01 -3.45
CA VAL A 139 -10.19 11.58 -3.64
C VAL A 139 -10.97 11.07 -2.44
N ASP A 140 -11.91 10.16 -2.67
CA ASP A 140 -12.63 9.50 -1.60
C ASP A 140 -11.68 8.77 -0.66
N VAL A 141 -11.79 9.02 0.64
CA VAL A 141 -10.95 8.38 1.65
C VAL A 141 -11.83 7.46 2.48
N PHE A 142 -11.44 6.20 2.55
CA PHE A 142 -12.13 5.20 3.34
C PHE A 142 -11.25 4.82 4.53
N VAL A 143 -11.73 5.12 5.74
CA VAL A 143 -10.97 4.80 6.97
C VAL A 143 -11.58 3.56 7.60
N ILE A 144 -10.78 2.48 7.69
CA ILE A 144 -11.17 1.25 8.34
C ILE A 144 -10.72 1.32 9.80
N ASP A 145 -11.61 0.98 10.73
CA ASP A 145 -11.24 0.92 12.14
C ASP A 145 -10.14 -0.14 12.33
N ALA A 146 -9.09 0.23 13.07
CA ALA A 146 -7.96 -0.67 13.30
C ALA A 146 -8.36 -1.99 13.97
N GLY A 147 -9.43 -1.98 14.77
CA GLY A 147 -9.95 -3.19 15.40
C GLY A 147 -10.68 -4.13 14.45
N GLU A 148 -11.09 -3.64 13.28
CA GLU A 148 -11.78 -4.43 12.25
C GLU A 148 -10.84 -4.95 11.16
N VAL A 149 -9.58 -4.55 11.20
CA VAL A 149 -8.60 -4.94 10.18
C VAL A 149 -8.21 -6.41 10.36
N ALA A 150 -8.25 -7.17 9.25
CA ALA A 150 -7.86 -8.57 9.25
C ALA A 150 -6.39 -8.72 9.63
N THR A 151 -6.10 -9.55 10.63
CA THR A 151 -4.75 -9.73 11.13
C THR A 151 -3.96 -10.69 10.24
N LEU A 152 -2.73 -10.30 9.88
CA LEU A 152 -1.78 -11.19 9.24
C LEU A 152 -0.94 -11.89 10.32
N PRO A 153 -0.61 -13.18 10.12
CA PRO A 153 0.23 -13.90 11.06
C PRO A 153 1.67 -13.38 11.06
N GLU A 154 2.40 -13.74 12.11
CA GLU A 154 3.81 -13.42 12.22
C GLU A 154 4.63 -14.15 11.16
N LYS A 155 5.86 -13.66 10.94
CA LYS A 155 6.82 -14.25 10.02
C LYS A 155 6.98 -15.76 10.29
N GLY A 156 7.00 -16.53 9.22
CA GLY A 156 7.17 -17.97 9.27
C GLY A 156 5.88 -18.77 9.40
N LYS A 157 4.76 -18.10 9.66
CA LYS A 157 3.46 -18.74 9.80
C LYS A 157 2.49 -18.41 8.65
N LEU A 158 2.85 -17.48 7.79
CA LEU A 158 1.96 -16.99 6.73
C LEU A 158 1.49 -18.10 5.79
N ALA A 159 2.41 -18.86 5.23
CA ALA A 159 2.08 -19.91 4.30
C ALA A 159 1.22 -21.01 4.95
N GLU A 160 1.53 -21.37 6.17
CA GLU A 160 0.79 -22.38 6.93
C GLU A 160 -0.64 -21.95 7.19
N VAL A 161 -0.84 -20.70 7.64
CA VAL A 161 -2.17 -20.19 7.93
C VAL A 161 -3.01 -20.09 6.66
N PHE A 162 -2.47 -19.59 5.57
CA PHE A 162 -3.20 -19.51 4.31
C PHE A 162 -3.53 -20.90 3.76
N PHE A 163 -2.62 -21.85 3.89
CA PHE A 163 -2.86 -23.23 3.49
C PHE A 163 -4.02 -23.84 4.28
N ASN A 164 -4.04 -23.65 5.60
CA ASN A 164 -5.11 -24.15 6.45
C ASN A 164 -6.45 -23.51 6.11
N HIS A 165 -6.50 -22.24 5.81
CA HIS A 165 -7.71 -21.56 5.37
C HIS A 165 -8.24 -22.12 4.06
N ALA A 166 -7.38 -22.46 3.13
CA ALA A 166 -7.77 -23.07 1.87
C ALA A 166 -8.40 -24.45 2.05
N GLN A 167 -8.01 -25.20 3.10
CA GLN A 167 -8.58 -26.52 3.40
C GLN A 167 -9.93 -26.43 4.10
N VAL A 168 -10.18 -25.37 4.83
CA VAL A 168 -11.41 -25.21 5.63
C VAL A 168 -12.53 -24.55 4.81
N GLY A 169 -12.14 -23.80 3.80
CA GLY A 169 -13.08 -23.12 2.92
C GLY A 169 -13.74 -24.03 1.95
#